data_2b08f21e29fccba07e47c9f79cda5a86
#
_entry.id   2b08f21e29fccba07e47c9f79cda5a86
#
_cell.length_a   1.000
_cell.length_b   1.000
_cell.length_c   1.000
_cell.angle_alpha   90.00
_cell.angle_beta   90.00
_cell.angle_gamma   90.00
#
_symmetry.space_group_name_H-M   'P 1'
#
loop_
_entity.id
_entity.type
_entity.pdbx_description
1 polymer ?
#
loop_
_entity_poly.entity_id
_entity_poly.type
_entity_poly.pdbx_seq_one_letter_code
_entity_poly.pdbx_strand_id
1 'polypeptide(L)'
;MKILTSICRILVGLLFIFSGVIKSNDPKGTAIKLNEYFDVFAKDVQVEQDSILYSITDNLETNEQSSFSLMPSDSIKTIEIIQSGIRKIYYEDEETSDSFLGSDVYVLANNQIIYEAEYILEDTTEPILFNVNIQTGSKEVLVDRKLQLSLNTKHEIKEILPLYKFVKQESVWVGFFRGLRPYAIHFSIIMCILEIVFGFGILIGWKPKLILWLTLLMILFFTFLTWYSAYFNKVTDCGCFGDFIKLEPWTSFYKDIVLLVLILVIFARRNKIVPLFSKLFAWNAMLVVVISSSIFAIYSNMYLPAWDFLPYKIGNNVKQLMIRPVGARAVDSIETKLLYEKSGKVDTFGIMDYPRTEDWKYVNTINKVIAPAWKSSVHGFEFSTRSEINNENIKDTLLNSSKYTILLVSTHLDKSYEKSWAKIKALANGLKTQNVHFYAVTATSLDNADAFITEMQLPFYFNNSDETLLKTVVRSNPGIMLWKEGVVIDKWSCRSIPSIDKIVKIISKKKDK
;
A
#
# COMPACT_ATOMS: atom_id res chain seq x y z
N MET A 1 41.46 -6.76 21.49
CA MET A 1 41.20 -6.01 20.24
C MET A 1 41.15 -6.89 18.97
N LYS A 2 42.11 -7.84 18.72
CA LYS A 2 41.99 -8.77 17.56
C LYS A 2 40.77 -9.70 17.70
N ILE A 3 40.56 -10.26 18.88
CA ILE A 3 39.42 -11.14 19.19
C ILE A 3 38.08 -10.39 18.96
N LEU A 4 37.94 -9.17 19.48
CA LEU A 4 36.75 -8.36 19.30
C LEU A 4 36.44 -8.13 17.82
N THR A 5 37.45 -7.76 17.01
CA THR A 5 37.25 -7.58 15.55
C THR A 5 36.80 -8.87 14.87
N SER A 6 37.34 -10.03 15.30
CA SER A 6 36.94 -11.32 14.74
C SER A 6 35.50 -11.68 15.13
N ILE A 7 35.09 -11.43 16.37
CA ILE A 7 33.70 -11.63 16.82
C ILE A 7 32.77 -10.74 16.05
N CYS A 8 33.05 -9.43 15.91
CA CYS A 8 32.24 -8.51 15.13
C CYS A 8 32.12 -8.97 13.67
N ARG A 9 33.20 -9.44 13.04
CA ARG A 9 33.20 -9.98 11.68
C ARG A 9 32.26 -11.16 11.53
N ILE A 10 32.32 -12.11 12.47
CA ILE A 10 31.45 -13.29 12.44
C ILE A 10 29.99 -12.87 12.61
N LEU A 11 29.67 -12.03 13.59
CA LEU A 11 28.31 -11.57 13.85
C LEU A 11 27.72 -10.82 12.65
N VAL A 12 28.43 -9.79 12.16
CA VAL A 12 27.97 -8.99 11.02
C VAL A 12 27.85 -9.85 9.77
N GLY A 13 28.87 -10.67 9.47
CA GLY A 13 28.86 -11.50 8.29
C GLY A 13 27.70 -12.51 8.27
N LEU A 14 27.46 -13.20 9.40
CA LEU A 14 26.36 -14.16 9.52
C LEU A 14 25.00 -13.46 9.43
N LEU A 15 24.82 -12.30 10.08
CA LEU A 15 23.57 -11.56 10.03
C LEU A 15 23.25 -11.06 8.61
N PHE A 16 24.26 -10.56 7.87
CA PHE A 16 24.07 -10.14 6.49
C PHE A 16 23.71 -11.31 5.57
N ILE A 17 24.40 -12.45 5.70
CA ILE A 17 24.07 -13.66 4.94
C ILE A 17 22.65 -14.11 5.26
N PHE A 18 22.29 -14.20 6.54
CA PHE A 18 20.96 -14.62 6.97
C PHE A 18 19.88 -13.68 6.42
N SER A 19 20.04 -12.37 6.61
CA SER A 19 19.12 -11.35 6.08
C SER A 19 18.99 -11.47 4.55
N GLY A 20 20.10 -11.54 3.84
CA GLY A 20 20.10 -11.66 2.39
C GLY A 20 19.46 -12.95 1.87
N VAL A 21 19.67 -14.09 2.54
CA VAL A 21 19.04 -15.38 2.18
C VAL A 21 17.53 -15.32 2.40
N ILE A 22 17.07 -14.80 3.53
CA ILE A 22 15.62 -14.65 3.80
C ILE A 22 14.96 -13.73 2.78
N LYS A 23 15.57 -12.60 2.45
CA LYS A 23 15.05 -11.68 1.42
C LYS A 23 15.12 -12.29 0.03
N SER A 24 16.19 -13.02 -0.30
CA SER A 24 16.31 -13.74 -1.59
C SER A 24 15.26 -14.84 -1.74
N ASN A 25 14.75 -15.37 -0.64
CA ASN A 25 13.65 -16.33 -0.63
C ASN A 25 12.31 -15.71 -1.07
N ASP A 26 12.07 -14.41 -0.78
CA ASP A 26 10.90 -13.66 -1.28
C ASP A 26 11.30 -12.26 -1.80
N PRO A 27 11.95 -12.18 -2.97
CA PRO A 27 12.33 -10.89 -3.56
C PRO A 27 11.11 -10.00 -3.86
N LYS A 28 9.94 -10.60 -4.15
CA LYS A 28 8.69 -9.85 -4.39
C LYS A 28 8.20 -9.16 -3.13
N GLY A 29 8.26 -9.83 -1.97
CA GLY A 29 7.95 -9.22 -0.68
C GLY A 29 8.85 -8.01 -0.39
N THR A 30 10.16 -8.15 -0.62
CA THR A 30 11.12 -7.03 -0.50
C THR A 30 10.82 -5.90 -1.50
N ALA A 31 10.44 -6.22 -2.74
CA ALA A 31 10.09 -5.22 -3.74
C ALA A 31 8.80 -4.44 -3.38
N ILE A 32 7.82 -5.10 -2.75
CA ILE A 32 6.61 -4.45 -2.23
C ILE A 32 7.01 -3.39 -1.20
N LYS A 33 7.91 -3.73 -0.26
CA LYS A 33 8.39 -2.77 0.74
C LYS A 33 9.17 -1.60 0.14
N LEU A 34 9.99 -1.85 -0.87
CA LEU A 34 10.67 -0.77 -1.61
C LEU A 34 9.66 0.18 -2.29
N ASN A 35 8.60 -0.35 -2.88
CA ASN A 35 7.55 0.47 -3.47
C ASN A 35 6.82 1.31 -2.41
N GLU A 36 6.55 0.77 -1.21
CA GLU A 36 5.99 1.55 -0.10
C GLU A 36 6.90 2.74 0.25
N TYR A 37 8.22 2.56 0.32
CA TYR A 37 9.17 3.65 0.53
C TYR A 37 9.17 4.67 -0.62
N PHE A 38 9.17 4.21 -1.88
CA PHE A 38 9.12 5.11 -3.02
C PHE A 38 7.84 5.95 -3.04
N ASP A 39 6.69 5.35 -2.69
CA ASP A 39 5.42 6.08 -2.60
C ASP A 39 5.42 7.10 -1.47
N VAL A 40 5.96 6.75 -0.31
CA VAL A 40 6.08 7.68 0.83
C VAL A 40 7.03 8.83 0.47
N PHE A 41 8.20 8.55 -0.09
CA PHE A 41 9.13 9.60 -0.51
C PHE A 41 8.52 10.48 -1.60
N ALA A 42 7.79 9.92 -2.57
CA ALA A 42 7.11 10.69 -3.59
C ALA A 42 6.08 11.65 -2.97
N LYS A 43 5.32 11.20 -1.96
CA LYS A 43 4.37 12.06 -1.23
C LYS A 43 5.06 13.17 -0.43
N ASP A 44 6.17 12.85 0.25
CA ASP A 44 6.86 13.81 1.14
C ASP A 44 7.63 14.89 0.39
N VAL A 45 8.10 14.61 -0.81
CA VAL A 45 8.74 15.62 -1.68
C VAL A 45 7.75 16.34 -2.62
N GLN A 46 6.48 16.00 -2.52
CA GLN A 46 5.43 16.66 -3.27
C GLN A 46 5.19 18.03 -2.65
N VAL A 47 5.60 19.08 -3.34
CA VAL A 47 5.25 20.46 -2.99
C VAL A 47 3.79 20.63 -3.38
N GLU A 48 2.93 20.87 -2.41
CA GLU A 48 1.54 21.24 -2.65
C GLU A 48 1.52 22.66 -3.23
N GLN A 49 1.49 22.78 -4.55
CA GLN A 49 1.04 24.00 -5.20
C GLN A 49 -0.46 23.82 -5.46
N ASP A 50 -1.23 24.44 -4.60
CA ASP A 50 -2.68 24.32 -4.58
C ASP A 50 -3.30 25.17 -5.69
N SER A 51 -3.48 24.60 -6.86
CA SER A 51 -4.44 25.09 -7.83
C SER A 51 -5.55 24.08 -7.99
N ILE A 52 -6.76 24.43 -7.57
CA ILE A 52 -7.95 23.62 -7.81
C ILE A 52 -8.62 24.18 -9.05
N LEU A 53 -8.78 23.33 -10.06
CA LEU A 53 -9.53 23.67 -11.26
C LEU A 53 -10.96 23.17 -11.07
N TYR A 54 -11.92 24.07 -11.09
CA TYR A 54 -13.33 23.74 -11.04
C TYR A 54 -13.95 23.85 -12.44
N SER A 55 -14.82 22.92 -12.80
CA SER A 55 -15.72 23.06 -13.93
C SER A 55 -17.13 23.33 -13.44
N ILE A 56 -17.75 24.28 -14.05
CA ILE A 56 -19.17 24.52 -13.91
C ILE A 56 -19.82 23.85 -15.11
N THR A 57 -20.56 22.77 -14.88
CA THR A 57 -21.28 22.06 -15.95
C THR A 57 -22.67 22.65 -16.08
N ASP A 58 -22.98 23.03 -17.28
CA ASP A 58 -24.27 23.57 -17.66
C ASP A 58 -25.13 22.49 -18.30
N ASN A 59 -26.45 22.62 -18.11
CA ASN A 59 -27.46 21.62 -18.48
C ASN A 59 -27.88 21.66 -19.93
N LEU A 60 -27.18 22.38 -20.80
CA LEU A 60 -27.65 22.55 -22.16
C LEU A 60 -26.92 21.72 -23.21
N GLU A 61 -27.65 21.52 -24.29
CA GLU A 61 -27.29 20.77 -25.51
C GLU A 61 -25.96 21.24 -26.18
N THR A 62 -25.34 22.30 -25.71
CA THR A 62 -24.16 22.91 -26.33
C THR A 62 -22.81 22.57 -25.68
N ASN A 63 -22.75 21.81 -24.59
CA ASN A 63 -21.50 21.37 -23.94
C ASN A 63 -20.49 22.49 -23.63
N GLU A 64 -20.91 23.72 -23.38
CA GLU A 64 -20.00 24.79 -22.97
C GLU A 64 -19.60 24.61 -21.51
N GLN A 65 -18.35 24.22 -21.29
CA GLN A 65 -17.72 24.13 -19.97
C GLN A 65 -16.99 25.41 -19.67
N SER A 66 -17.37 26.11 -18.61
CA SER A 66 -16.58 27.21 -18.07
C SER A 66 -15.68 26.68 -16.96
N SER A 67 -14.39 26.84 -17.09
CA SER A 67 -13.41 26.41 -16.11
C SER A 67 -12.69 27.60 -15.49
N PHE A 68 -12.44 27.56 -14.20
CA PHE A 68 -11.63 28.55 -13.52
C PHE A 68 -10.59 27.87 -12.61
N SER A 69 -9.41 28.49 -12.53
CA SER A 69 -8.31 27.99 -11.72
C SER A 69 -8.15 28.85 -10.47
N LEU A 70 -8.06 28.24 -9.33
CA LEU A 70 -7.78 28.86 -8.06
C LEU A 70 -6.44 28.37 -7.53
N MET A 71 -5.64 29.26 -6.99
CA MET A 71 -4.45 28.94 -6.21
C MET A 71 -4.76 29.21 -4.74
N PRO A 72 -5.34 28.27 -4.00
CA PRO A 72 -5.53 28.45 -2.58
C PRO A 72 -4.31 27.93 -1.84
N SER A 73 -3.87 28.72 -0.87
CA SER A 73 -3.00 28.21 0.20
C SER A 73 -3.75 27.32 1.19
N ASP A 74 -5.11 27.30 1.13
CA ASP A 74 -5.98 26.64 2.07
C ASP A 74 -7.10 25.86 1.38
N SER A 75 -7.62 24.81 2.03
CA SER A 75 -8.75 24.01 1.52
C SER A 75 -10.01 24.86 1.39
N ILE A 76 -10.66 24.81 0.23
CA ILE A 76 -11.94 25.47 -0.01
C ILE A 76 -13.03 24.65 0.67
N LYS A 77 -13.79 25.29 1.55
CA LYS A 77 -14.88 24.63 2.26
C LYS A 77 -16.24 24.88 1.65
N THR A 78 -16.45 26.04 1.03
CA THR A 78 -17.74 26.40 0.46
C THR A 78 -17.57 27.20 -0.83
N ILE A 79 -18.47 26.99 -1.78
CA ILE A 79 -18.59 27.79 -2.99
C ILE A 79 -19.98 28.42 -2.97
N GLU A 80 -20.04 29.73 -3.01
CA GLU A 80 -21.28 30.47 -3.03
C GLU A 80 -21.51 31.09 -4.40
N ILE A 81 -22.66 30.82 -4.99
CA ILE A 81 -23.08 31.40 -6.27
C ILE A 81 -24.32 32.27 -6.02
N ILE A 82 -24.24 33.52 -6.42
CA ILE A 82 -25.37 34.46 -6.35
C ILE A 82 -25.78 34.82 -7.77
N GLN A 83 -27.03 34.51 -8.12
CA GLN A 83 -27.59 34.77 -9.42
C GLN A 83 -29.04 35.26 -9.29
N SER A 84 -29.38 36.40 -9.92
CA SER A 84 -30.76 36.90 -10.03
C SER A 84 -31.58 36.83 -8.74
N GLY A 85 -30.97 37.13 -7.58
CA GLY A 85 -31.63 37.06 -6.26
C GLY A 85 -31.66 35.68 -5.64
N ILE A 86 -31.01 34.70 -6.23
CA ILE A 86 -30.86 33.37 -5.66
C ILE A 86 -29.41 33.18 -5.24
N ARG A 87 -29.20 32.72 -4.01
CA ARG A 87 -27.91 32.35 -3.43
C ARG A 87 -27.86 30.84 -3.28
N LYS A 88 -26.87 30.20 -3.87
CA LYS A 88 -26.62 28.77 -3.76
C LYS A 88 -25.27 28.55 -3.12
N ILE A 89 -25.23 27.76 -2.06
CA ILE A 89 -24.01 27.45 -1.32
C ILE A 89 -23.74 25.95 -1.48
N TYR A 90 -22.56 25.61 -1.96
CA TYR A 90 -22.09 24.25 -2.10
C TYR A 90 -21.07 23.96 -1.00
N TYR A 91 -21.21 22.83 -0.34
CA TYR A 91 -20.32 22.37 0.73
C TYR A 91 -19.44 21.23 0.23
N GLU A 92 -18.23 21.17 0.75
CA GLU A 92 -17.36 20.02 0.56
C GLU A 92 -17.96 18.81 1.30
N ASP A 93 -18.11 17.69 0.61
CA ASP A 93 -18.54 16.44 1.23
C ASP A 93 -17.37 15.85 2.03
N GLU A 94 -17.54 15.69 3.34
CA GLU A 94 -16.52 15.15 4.24
C GLU A 94 -16.20 13.67 3.96
N GLU A 95 -17.13 12.92 3.35
CA GLU A 95 -16.93 11.49 3.07
C GLU A 95 -16.21 11.22 1.76
N THR A 96 -16.50 11.97 0.72
CA THR A 96 -15.93 11.75 -0.62
C THR A 96 -14.83 12.69 -1.00
N SER A 97 -14.76 13.87 -0.39
CA SER A 97 -13.79 14.95 -0.63
C SER A 97 -13.60 15.35 -2.12
N ASP A 98 -14.46 14.89 -3.00
CA ASP A 98 -14.31 14.99 -4.46
C ASP A 98 -15.39 15.82 -5.15
N SER A 99 -16.50 16.11 -4.46
CA SER A 99 -17.62 16.90 -5.02
C SER A 99 -18.29 17.77 -3.96
N PHE A 100 -18.80 18.93 -4.38
CA PHE A 100 -19.68 19.74 -3.55
C PHE A 100 -21.12 19.23 -3.74
N LEU A 101 -21.53 18.23 -2.99
CA LEU A 101 -22.82 17.55 -3.13
C LEU A 101 -23.94 18.21 -2.34
N GLY A 102 -23.63 18.96 -1.29
CA GLY A 102 -24.62 19.71 -0.53
C GLY A 102 -24.90 21.06 -1.16
N SER A 103 -26.14 21.42 -1.36
CA SER A 103 -26.49 22.78 -1.77
C SER A 103 -27.69 23.30 -1.01
N ASP A 104 -27.50 24.44 -0.33
CA ASP A 104 -28.58 25.22 0.23
C ASP A 104 -28.94 26.35 -0.74
N VAL A 105 -30.20 26.43 -1.11
CA VAL A 105 -30.69 27.45 -2.03
C VAL A 105 -31.50 28.48 -1.25
N TYR A 106 -31.08 29.74 -1.33
CA TYR A 106 -31.74 30.83 -0.64
C TYR A 106 -32.21 31.89 -1.65
N VAL A 107 -33.42 32.37 -1.48
CA VAL A 107 -33.91 33.52 -2.22
C VAL A 107 -33.55 34.80 -1.45
N LEU A 108 -32.90 35.72 -2.14
CA LEU A 108 -32.43 36.98 -1.57
C LEU A 108 -33.29 38.14 -2.09
N ALA A 109 -33.77 38.99 -1.17
CA ALA A 109 -34.25 40.33 -1.49
C ALA A 109 -33.40 41.35 -0.73
N ASN A 110 -32.84 42.32 -1.43
CA ASN A 110 -31.96 43.35 -0.85
C ASN A 110 -30.78 42.74 -0.03
N ASN A 111 -30.18 41.67 -0.52
CA ASN A 111 -29.14 40.92 0.15
C ASN A 111 -29.57 40.25 1.49
N GLN A 112 -30.84 40.16 1.78
CA GLN A 112 -31.35 39.42 2.93
C GLN A 112 -32.04 38.13 2.47
N ILE A 113 -31.85 37.03 3.18
CA ILE A 113 -32.49 35.74 2.93
C ILE A 113 -33.96 35.87 3.26
N ILE A 114 -34.84 35.64 2.26
CA ILE A 114 -36.30 35.68 2.46
C ILE A 114 -36.85 34.30 2.76
N TYR A 115 -36.36 33.27 2.05
CA TYR A 115 -36.74 31.87 2.27
C TYR A 115 -35.69 30.94 1.67
N GLU A 116 -35.71 29.72 2.14
CA GLU A 116 -34.93 28.60 1.61
C GLU A 116 -35.77 27.91 0.54
N ALA A 117 -35.21 27.67 -0.63
CA ALA A 117 -35.94 27.10 -1.77
C ALA A 117 -35.17 25.94 -2.40
N GLU A 118 -35.89 24.89 -2.70
CA GLU A 118 -35.35 23.71 -3.42
C GLU A 118 -35.17 23.94 -4.94
N TYR A 119 -35.48 25.13 -5.50
CA TYR A 119 -35.68 25.36 -6.92
C TYR A 119 -35.08 26.66 -7.47
N ILE A 120 -34.51 26.71 -8.52
CA ILE A 120 -34.40 26.75 -10.00
C ILE A 120 -34.88 28.02 -10.69
N LEU A 121 -34.04 28.50 -11.59
CA LEU A 121 -34.21 29.67 -12.41
C LEU A 121 -35.08 29.41 -13.62
N GLU A 122 -36.03 30.31 -13.85
CA GLU A 122 -36.77 30.40 -15.11
C GLU A 122 -35.93 30.97 -16.25
N ASP A 123 -36.27 30.58 -17.47
CA ASP A 123 -35.67 30.93 -18.75
C ASP A 123 -35.47 32.47 -18.92
N THR A 124 -34.24 32.95 -18.90
CA THR A 124 -33.92 34.35 -19.18
C THR A 124 -33.12 34.47 -20.47
N THR A 125 -33.45 35.46 -21.27
CA THR A 125 -32.85 35.72 -22.60
C THR A 125 -31.62 36.63 -22.57
N GLU A 126 -31.15 37.03 -21.38
CA GLU A 126 -29.98 37.89 -21.20
C GLU A 126 -28.78 37.15 -20.62
N PRO A 127 -27.52 37.57 -20.94
CA PRO A 127 -26.32 36.95 -20.36
C PRO A 127 -26.32 37.11 -18.84
N ILE A 128 -26.17 36.02 -18.15
CA ILE A 128 -26.23 35.97 -16.70
C ILE A 128 -24.80 36.11 -16.15
N LEU A 129 -24.58 37.12 -15.32
CA LEU A 129 -23.35 37.33 -14.60
C LEU A 129 -23.40 36.59 -13.24
N PHE A 130 -22.55 35.61 -13.08
CA PHE A 130 -22.40 34.91 -11.82
C PHE A 130 -21.33 35.58 -10.96
N ASN A 131 -21.66 35.89 -9.72
CA ASN A 131 -20.68 36.22 -8.71
C ASN A 131 -20.39 34.96 -7.90
N VAL A 132 -19.20 34.41 -8.05
CA VAL A 132 -18.78 33.24 -7.27
C VAL A 132 -17.93 33.74 -6.10
N ASN A 133 -18.43 33.56 -4.90
CA ASN A 133 -17.66 33.82 -3.68
C ASN A 133 -17.08 32.50 -3.18
N ILE A 134 -15.77 32.44 -2.98
CA ILE A 134 -15.09 31.25 -2.52
C ILE A 134 -14.54 31.52 -1.13
N GLN A 135 -14.98 30.71 -0.16
CA GLN A 135 -14.46 30.76 1.21
C GLN A 135 -13.43 29.67 1.40
N THR A 136 -12.24 30.05 1.82
CA THR A 136 -11.15 29.16 2.18
C THR A 136 -11.10 28.98 3.70
N GLY A 137 -10.71 27.77 4.14
CA GLY A 137 -10.80 27.37 5.56
C GLY A 137 -9.67 27.88 6.47
N SER A 138 -8.85 28.85 6.07
CA SER A 138 -7.78 29.38 6.92
C SER A 138 -8.30 30.29 8.02
N LYS A 139 -7.66 30.24 9.18
CA LYS A 139 -8.04 31.00 10.39
C LYS A 139 -7.79 32.50 10.30
N GLU A 140 -7.15 33.01 9.27
CA GLU A 140 -6.63 34.38 9.27
C GLU A 140 -7.06 35.20 8.07
N VAL A 141 -7.92 35.11 7.36
CA VAL A 141 -8.49 36.05 6.36
C VAL A 141 -9.35 35.27 5.34
N LEU A 142 -10.64 35.47 5.48
CA LEU A 142 -11.58 35.24 4.38
C LEU A 142 -11.17 36.11 3.19
N VAL A 143 -10.49 35.56 2.22
CA VAL A 143 -10.28 36.22 0.94
C VAL A 143 -11.49 35.94 0.08
N ASP A 144 -12.47 36.86 0.15
CA ASP A 144 -13.58 36.89 -0.81
C ASP A 144 -13.02 37.15 -2.21
N ARG A 145 -12.74 36.12 -2.97
CA ARG A 145 -12.48 36.26 -4.39
C ARG A 145 -13.78 36.21 -5.14
N LYS A 146 -14.25 37.35 -5.61
CA LYS A 146 -15.38 37.43 -6.54
C LYS A 146 -14.89 37.05 -7.94
N LEU A 147 -15.29 35.93 -8.44
CA LEU A 147 -15.13 35.56 -9.84
C LEU A 147 -16.42 35.92 -10.59
N GLN A 148 -16.31 36.79 -11.58
CA GLN A 148 -17.41 37.05 -12.52
C GLN A 148 -17.27 36.09 -13.69
N LEU A 149 -18.21 35.17 -13.81
CA LEU A 149 -18.33 34.28 -14.96
C LEU A 149 -19.50 34.79 -15.81
N SER A 150 -19.26 35.11 -17.08
CA SER A 150 -20.32 35.39 -18.03
C SER A 150 -20.65 34.10 -18.77
N LEU A 151 -21.83 33.58 -18.52
CA LEU A 151 -22.38 32.45 -19.27
C LEU A 151 -23.46 32.96 -20.24
N ASN A 152 -23.44 32.49 -21.49
CA ASN A 152 -24.47 32.80 -22.46
C ASN A 152 -25.78 32.07 -22.12
N THR A 153 -26.81 32.81 -22.15
CA THR A 153 -28.26 32.59 -21.93
C THR A 153 -28.83 31.17 -22.08
N LYS A 154 -29.66 30.79 -21.13
CA LYS A 154 -30.50 29.59 -20.95
C LYS A 154 -29.88 28.47 -20.11
N HIS A 155 -29.46 28.75 -18.90
CA HIS A 155 -28.59 27.76 -18.24
C HIS A 155 -28.92 27.58 -16.77
N GLU A 156 -29.18 26.35 -16.45
CA GLU A 156 -29.29 25.85 -15.07
C GLU A 156 -27.96 25.23 -14.65
N ILE A 157 -27.31 25.79 -13.64
CA ILE A 157 -26.10 25.14 -13.09
C ILE A 157 -26.54 23.90 -12.34
N LYS A 158 -26.22 22.75 -12.91
CA LYS A 158 -26.51 21.45 -12.27
C LYS A 158 -25.53 21.11 -11.20
N GLU A 159 -24.26 21.36 -11.46
CA GLU A 159 -23.19 20.80 -10.66
C GLU A 159 -21.90 21.62 -10.81
N ILE A 160 -21.23 21.86 -9.70
CA ILE A 160 -19.86 22.36 -9.71
C ILE A 160 -18.97 21.20 -9.30
N LEU A 161 -18.28 20.63 -10.27
CA LEU A 161 -17.34 19.54 -10.02
C LEU A 161 -15.91 20.07 -10.04
N PRO A 162 -15.07 19.66 -9.09
CA PRO A 162 -13.64 19.84 -9.25
C PRO A 162 -13.17 19.01 -10.44
N LEU A 163 -12.78 19.65 -11.53
CA LEU A 163 -12.25 19.00 -12.75
C LEU A 163 -10.98 18.23 -12.47
N TYR A 164 -10.14 18.78 -11.59
CA TYR A 164 -8.93 18.14 -11.08
C TYR A 164 -8.73 18.55 -9.64
N LYS A 165 -8.67 17.57 -8.78
CA LYS A 165 -8.11 17.72 -7.46
C LYS A 165 -6.62 17.97 -7.64
N PHE A 166 -6.19 19.22 -7.47
CA PHE A 166 -4.79 19.62 -7.52
C PHE A 166 -4.08 19.38 -8.87
N VAL A 167 -3.89 20.39 -9.66
CA VAL A 167 -2.77 20.41 -10.61
C VAL A 167 -1.49 20.53 -9.76
N LYS A 168 -1.04 19.40 -9.24
CA LYS A 168 0.24 19.31 -8.56
C LYS A 168 1.29 19.46 -9.66
N GLN A 169 2.02 20.55 -9.65
CA GLN A 169 3.25 20.59 -10.41
C GLN A 169 4.15 19.52 -9.78
N GLU A 170 4.23 18.37 -10.44
CA GLU A 170 5.04 17.26 -9.94
C GLU A 170 6.49 17.74 -9.85
N SER A 171 7.02 17.78 -8.63
CA SER A 171 8.44 18.06 -8.48
C SER A 171 9.23 16.98 -9.22
N VAL A 172 10.39 17.31 -9.75
CA VAL A 172 11.29 16.36 -10.43
C VAL A 172 11.54 15.11 -9.55
N TRP A 173 11.54 15.30 -8.23
CA TRP A 173 11.73 14.22 -7.26
C TRP A 173 10.53 13.24 -7.19
N VAL A 174 9.32 13.73 -7.35
CA VAL A 174 8.11 12.87 -7.43
C VAL A 174 8.20 11.96 -8.64
N GLY A 175 8.50 12.56 -9.81
CA GLY A 175 8.72 11.81 -11.05
C GLY A 175 9.86 10.79 -10.92
N PHE A 176 10.95 11.16 -10.26
CA PHE A 176 12.08 10.28 -9.98
C PHE A 176 11.65 9.06 -9.14
N PHE A 177 11.02 9.24 -7.96
CA PHE A 177 10.61 8.13 -7.10
C PHE A 177 9.54 7.25 -7.76
N ARG A 178 8.58 7.83 -8.46
CA ARG A 178 7.59 7.07 -9.24
C ARG A 178 8.24 6.27 -10.36
N GLY A 179 9.25 6.84 -11.02
CA GLY A 179 10.03 6.18 -12.07
C GLY A 179 10.85 4.98 -11.57
N LEU A 180 11.16 4.91 -10.26
CA LEU A 180 11.84 3.76 -9.66
C LEU A 180 10.92 2.54 -9.41
N ARG A 181 9.61 2.75 -9.28
CA ARG A 181 8.64 1.67 -8.95
C ARG A 181 8.70 0.46 -9.89
N PRO A 182 8.74 0.59 -11.23
CA PRO A 182 8.85 -0.55 -12.14
C PRO A 182 10.11 -1.39 -11.91
N TYR A 183 11.16 -0.76 -11.37
CA TYR A 183 12.45 -1.40 -11.13
C TYR A 183 12.62 -1.97 -9.72
N ALA A 184 11.62 -1.82 -8.84
CA ALA A 184 11.70 -2.26 -7.44
C ALA A 184 12.10 -3.74 -7.29
N ILE A 185 11.62 -4.62 -8.18
CA ILE A 185 11.99 -6.05 -8.15
C ILE A 185 13.47 -6.26 -8.50
N HIS A 186 14.02 -5.50 -9.43
CA HIS A 186 15.43 -5.59 -9.81
C HIS A 186 16.33 -5.07 -8.67
N PHE A 187 15.95 -3.94 -8.06
CA PHE A 187 16.63 -3.43 -6.86
C PHE A 187 16.58 -4.43 -5.72
N SER A 188 15.43 -5.03 -5.47
CA SER A 188 15.26 -6.06 -4.44
C SER A 188 16.23 -7.22 -4.66
N ILE A 189 16.25 -7.82 -5.86
CA ILE A 189 17.13 -8.95 -6.18
C ILE A 189 18.61 -8.55 -6.01
N ILE A 190 19.03 -7.40 -6.53
CA ILE A 190 20.40 -6.90 -6.40
C ILE A 190 20.77 -6.71 -4.93
N MET A 191 19.91 -6.04 -4.14
CA MET A 191 20.16 -5.81 -2.71
C MET A 191 20.32 -7.12 -1.92
N CYS A 192 19.45 -8.10 -2.18
CA CYS A 192 19.51 -9.42 -1.54
C CYS A 192 20.84 -10.13 -1.84
N ILE A 193 21.26 -10.12 -3.11
CA ILE A 193 22.54 -10.71 -3.53
C ILE A 193 23.72 -9.98 -2.87
N LEU A 194 23.70 -8.64 -2.88
CA LEU A 194 24.77 -7.83 -2.27
C LEU A 194 24.89 -8.08 -0.76
N GLU A 195 23.79 -8.24 -0.02
CA GLU A 195 23.84 -8.59 1.40
C GLU A 195 24.58 -9.91 1.62
N ILE A 196 24.26 -10.96 0.85
CA ILE A 196 24.93 -12.26 0.95
C ILE A 196 26.42 -12.13 0.60
N VAL A 197 26.72 -11.44 -0.49
CA VAL A 197 28.09 -11.25 -1.00
C VAL A 197 28.93 -10.46 -0.02
N PHE A 198 28.40 -9.39 0.56
CA PHE A 198 29.12 -8.58 1.55
C PHE A 198 29.30 -9.33 2.85
N GLY A 199 28.26 -10.02 3.34
CA GLY A 199 28.35 -10.85 4.53
C GLY A 199 29.44 -11.93 4.40
N PHE A 200 29.43 -12.66 3.29
CA PHE A 200 30.44 -13.68 3.01
C PHE A 200 31.83 -13.06 2.82
N GLY A 201 31.93 -11.95 2.08
CA GLY A 201 33.20 -11.21 1.90
C GLY A 201 33.82 -10.72 3.21
N ILE A 202 32.99 -10.26 4.16
CA ILE A 202 33.43 -9.90 5.52
C ILE A 202 33.97 -11.13 6.24
N LEU A 203 33.27 -12.28 6.21
CA LEU A 203 33.69 -13.51 6.90
C LEU A 203 35.04 -14.00 6.41
N ILE A 204 35.24 -14.08 5.10
CA ILE A 204 36.52 -14.61 4.56
C ILE A 204 37.63 -13.55 4.48
N GLY A 205 37.28 -12.27 4.69
CA GLY A 205 38.25 -11.17 4.56
C GLY A 205 38.66 -10.90 3.12
N TRP A 206 37.72 -11.09 2.13
CA TRP A 206 38.01 -10.82 0.73
C TRP A 206 37.94 -9.30 0.47
N LYS A 207 39.03 -8.74 -0.12
CA LYS A 207 39.14 -7.30 -0.40
C LYS A 207 38.56 -6.43 0.73
N PRO A 208 39.04 -6.55 1.96
CA PRO A 208 38.35 -6.01 3.12
C PRO A 208 38.10 -4.49 3.06
N LYS A 209 38.98 -3.74 2.40
CA LYS A 209 38.77 -2.29 2.22
C LYS A 209 37.53 -2.00 1.38
N LEU A 210 37.36 -2.66 0.24
CA LEU A 210 36.24 -2.45 -0.68
C LEU A 210 34.93 -2.93 -0.03
N ILE A 211 34.93 -4.18 0.46
CA ILE A 211 33.73 -4.80 1.04
C ILE A 211 33.21 -3.99 2.21
N LEU A 212 34.09 -3.54 3.12
CA LEU A 212 33.67 -2.78 4.29
C LEU A 212 33.15 -1.38 3.92
N TRP A 213 33.67 -0.73 2.87
CA TRP A 213 33.11 0.52 2.38
C TRP A 213 31.70 0.31 1.82
N LEU A 214 31.51 -0.71 1.00
CA LEU A 214 30.20 -1.01 0.41
C LEU A 214 29.19 -1.45 1.49
N THR A 215 29.63 -2.25 2.47
CA THR A 215 28.80 -2.63 3.62
C THR A 215 28.41 -1.43 4.46
N LEU A 216 29.35 -0.50 4.69
CA LEU A 216 29.06 0.74 5.44
C LEU A 216 28.03 1.60 4.72
N LEU A 217 28.16 1.77 3.41
CA LEU A 217 27.17 2.50 2.62
C LEU A 217 25.79 1.82 2.69
N MET A 218 25.74 0.50 2.58
CA MET A 218 24.50 -0.25 2.64
C MET A 218 23.83 -0.13 4.02
N ILE A 219 24.59 -0.27 5.13
CA ILE A 219 23.98 -0.15 6.45
C ILE A 219 23.54 1.29 6.75
N LEU A 220 24.26 2.30 6.28
CA LEU A 220 23.84 3.71 6.39
C LEU A 220 22.51 3.94 5.65
N PHE A 221 22.38 3.38 4.45
CA PHE A 221 21.12 3.45 3.69
C PHE A 221 19.97 2.77 4.45
N PHE A 222 20.16 1.55 4.97
CA PHE A 222 19.11 0.88 5.74
C PHE A 222 18.79 1.59 7.05
N THR A 223 19.82 2.09 7.76
CA THR A 223 19.62 2.87 8.99
C THR A 223 18.82 4.14 8.72
N PHE A 224 19.07 4.80 7.59
CA PHE A 224 18.26 5.95 7.16
C PHE A 224 16.78 5.54 6.91
N LEU A 225 16.54 4.45 6.17
CA LEU A 225 15.18 3.99 5.90
C LEU A 225 14.44 3.60 7.18
N THR A 226 15.09 2.89 8.09
CA THR A 226 14.47 2.46 9.36
C THR A 226 14.25 3.63 10.31
N TRP A 227 15.18 4.60 10.37
CA TRP A 227 15.00 5.84 11.10
C TRP A 227 13.80 6.63 10.56
N TYR A 228 13.74 6.81 9.25
CA TYR A 228 12.66 7.53 8.59
C TYR A 228 11.30 6.87 8.87
N SER A 229 11.23 5.55 8.73
CA SER A 229 10.04 4.75 9.05
C SER A 229 9.61 4.91 10.53
N ALA A 230 10.57 4.85 11.47
CA ALA A 230 10.32 4.96 12.89
C ALA A 230 9.90 6.37 13.32
N TYR A 231 10.57 7.40 12.79
CA TYR A 231 10.32 8.79 13.17
C TYR A 231 9.00 9.33 12.61
N PHE A 232 8.73 9.09 11.33
CA PHE A 232 7.53 9.59 10.66
C PHE A 232 6.33 8.63 10.75
N ASN A 233 6.53 7.41 11.26
CA ASN A 233 5.50 6.36 11.39
C ASN A 233 4.73 6.07 10.09
N LYS A 234 5.40 6.17 8.93
CA LYS A 234 4.79 6.05 7.60
C LYS A 234 4.84 4.64 7.02
N VAL A 235 5.84 3.85 7.42
CA VAL A 235 6.00 2.45 7.03
C VAL A 235 5.99 1.60 8.29
N THR A 236 5.02 0.73 8.44
CA THR A 236 4.80 -0.04 9.68
C THR A 236 5.75 -1.21 9.86
N ASP A 237 6.42 -1.65 8.79
CA ASP A 237 7.31 -2.82 8.77
C ASP A 237 8.47 -2.56 7.81
N CYS A 238 9.69 -2.55 8.31
CA CYS A 238 10.87 -2.21 7.51
C CYS A 238 11.29 -3.31 6.50
N GLY A 239 10.76 -4.52 6.63
CA GLY A 239 11.11 -5.65 5.75
C GLY A 239 12.53 -6.16 5.86
N CYS A 240 13.30 -5.82 6.93
CA CYS A 240 14.71 -6.20 7.09
C CYS A 240 14.94 -7.72 7.05
N PHE A 241 13.99 -8.51 7.53
CA PHE A 241 13.98 -9.97 7.48
C PHE A 241 12.77 -10.50 6.69
N GLY A 242 12.25 -9.72 5.72
CA GLY A 242 11.07 -10.08 4.96
C GLY A 242 9.89 -10.46 5.85
N ASP A 243 9.10 -11.43 5.42
CA ASP A 243 7.95 -11.95 6.19
C ASP A 243 8.34 -12.97 7.28
N PHE A 244 9.63 -13.31 7.42
CA PHE A 244 10.10 -14.26 8.44
C PHE A 244 10.01 -13.69 9.86
N ILE A 245 10.46 -12.45 10.07
CA ILE A 245 10.33 -11.72 11.34
C ILE A 245 9.88 -10.30 11.03
N LYS A 246 8.66 -9.96 11.42
CA LYS A 246 8.14 -8.59 11.35
C LYS A 246 8.61 -7.83 12.57
N LEU A 247 9.52 -6.88 12.35
CA LEU A 247 10.05 -6.02 13.40
C LEU A 247 9.38 -4.66 13.34
N GLU A 248 9.01 -4.13 14.49
CA GLU A 248 8.55 -2.75 14.60
C GLU A 248 9.64 -1.77 14.13
N PRO A 249 9.26 -0.59 13.59
CA PRO A 249 10.23 0.36 13.02
C PRO A 249 11.34 0.76 13.99
N TRP A 250 11.03 1.06 15.25
CA TRP A 250 12.03 1.41 16.27
C TRP A 250 12.99 0.26 16.59
N THR A 251 12.47 -0.96 16.72
CA THR A 251 13.30 -2.16 16.94
C THR A 251 14.25 -2.39 15.77
N SER A 252 13.78 -2.18 14.55
CA SER A 252 14.58 -2.26 13.33
C SER A 252 15.69 -1.20 13.30
N PHE A 253 15.36 0.03 13.67
CA PHE A 253 16.33 1.13 13.75
C PHE A 253 17.42 0.85 14.77
N TYR A 254 17.07 0.45 16.00
CA TYR A 254 18.08 0.12 17.02
C TYR A 254 18.97 -1.05 16.62
N LYS A 255 18.40 -2.08 15.97
CA LYS A 255 19.18 -3.18 15.39
C LYS A 255 20.21 -2.64 14.37
N ASP A 256 19.80 -1.74 13.48
CA ASP A 256 20.68 -1.17 12.46
C ASP A 256 21.76 -0.28 13.07
N ILE A 257 21.48 0.47 14.14
CA ILE A 257 22.48 1.22 14.92
C ILE A 257 23.53 0.27 15.52
N VAL A 258 23.09 -0.83 16.14
CA VAL A 258 24.02 -1.83 16.68
C VAL A 258 24.91 -2.42 15.58
N LEU A 259 24.32 -2.79 14.44
CA LEU A 259 25.07 -3.28 13.28
C LEU A 259 26.06 -2.23 12.75
N LEU A 260 25.64 -0.97 12.66
CA LEU A 260 26.51 0.13 12.25
C LEU A 260 27.73 0.25 13.16
N VAL A 261 27.55 0.20 14.49
CA VAL A 261 28.64 0.25 15.46
C VAL A 261 29.60 -0.95 15.26
N LEU A 262 29.06 -2.16 15.10
CA LEU A 262 29.89 -3.34 14.83
C LEU A 262 30.69 -3.21 13.54
N ILE A 263 30.07 -2.70 12.48
CA ILE A 263 30.73 -2.45 11.18
C ILE A 263 31.83 -1.39 11.33
N LEU A 264 31.59 -0.30 12.07
CA LEU A 264 32.58 0.74 12.33
C LEU A 264 33.81 0.18 13.09
N VAL A 265 33.60 -0.72 14.05
CA VAL A 265 34.71 -1.42 14.76
C VAL A 265 35.56 -2.25 13.78
N ILE A 266 34.92 -2.95 12.85
CA ILE A 266 35.63 -3.73 11.83
C ILE A 266 36.31 -2.77 10.83
N PHE A 267 35.62 -1.71 10.41
CA PHE A 267 36.10 -0.73 9.47
C PHE A 267 37.33 0.03 9.93
N ALA A 268 37.41 0.40 11.22
CA ALA A 268 38.58 1.03 11.81
C ALA A 268 39.83 0.14 11.72
N ARG A 269 39.65 -1.18 11.58
CA ARG A 269 40.74 -2.16 11.48
C ARG A 269 40.84 -2.78 10.07
N ARG A 270 40.19 -2.25 9.06
CA ARG A 270 40.16 -2.79 7.69
C ARG A 270 41.53 -3.09 7.09
N ASN A 271 42.55 -2.32 7.47
CA ASN A 271 43.94 -2.52 7.00
C ASN A 271 44.65 -3.70 7.67
N LYS A 272 44.12 -4.20 8.80
CA LYS A 272 44.73 -5.29 9.62
C LYS A 272 44.01 -6.62 9.45
N ILE A 273 43.01 -6.67 8.59
CA ILE A 273 42.24 -7.89 8.31
C ILE A 273 43.06 -8.76 7.35
N VAL A 274 43.38 -9.96 7.83
CA VAL A 274 44.07 -10.98 7.03
C VAL A 274 42.99 -11.87 6.36
N PRO A 275 43.08 -12.09 5.04
CA PRO A 275 42.21 -13.04 4.35
C PRO A 275 42.41 -14.46 4.91
N LEU A 276 41.32 -15.23 5.04
CA LEU A 276 41.33 -16.60 5.52
C LEU A 276 41.89 -17.59 4.51
N PHE A 277 41.76 -17.26 3.21
CA PHE A 277 42.10 -18.16 2.11
C PHE A 277 43.06 -17.50 1.13
N SER A 278 43.70 -18.32 0.30
CA SER A 278 44.52 -17.84 -0.81
C SER A 278 43.67 -16.97 -1.77
N LYS A 279 44.33 -16.05 -2.48
CA LYS A 279 43.66 -15.09 -3.37
C LYS A 279 42.80 -15.80 -4.42
N LEU A 280 43.31 -16.86 -5.04
CA LEU A 280 42.57 -17.61 -6.07
C LEU A 280 41.34 -18.32 -5.48
N PHE A 281 41.50 -19.00 -4.34
CA PHE A 281 40.39 -19.67 -3.68
C PHE A 281 39.31 -18.68 -3.26
N ALA A 282 39.69 -17.55 -2.67
CA ALA A 282 38.75 -16.51 -2.25
C ALA A 282 37.96 -15.94 -3.44
N TRP A 283 38.56 -15.74 -4.61
CA TRP A 283 37.89 -15.32 -5.83
C TRP A 283 36.88 -16.36 -6.31
N ASN A 284 37.28 -17.63 -6.40
CA ASN A 284 36.38 -18.71 -6.84
C ASN A 284 35.21 -18.88 -5.84
N ALA A 285 35.46 -18.81 -4.54
CA ALA A 285 34.41 -18.87 -3.51
C ALA A 285 33.41 -17.70 -3.64
N MET A 286 33.91 -16.47 -3.86
CA MET A 286 33.03 -15.32 -4.10
C MET A 286 32.19 -15.48 -5.36
N LEU A 287 32.79 -15.99 -6.45
CA LEU A 287 32.07 -16.26 -7.69
C LEU A 287 30.93 -17.27 -7.48
N VAL A 288 31.23 -18.36 -6.76
CA VAL A 288 30.21 -19.37 -6.42
C VAL A 288 29.08 -18.75 -5.59
N VAL A 289 29.39 -17.90 -4.61
CA VAL A 289 28.38 -17.21 -3.79
C VAL A 289 27.52 -16.27 -4.63
N VAL A 290 28.12 -15.48 -5.53
CA VAL A 290 27.36 -14.60 -6.44
C VAL A 290 26.44 -15.41 -7.35
N ILE A 291 26.94 -16.48 -7.97
CA ILE A 291 26.15 -17.31 -8.88
C ILE A 291 25.01 -18.01 -8.13
N SER A 292 25.30 -18.65 -6.99
CA SER A 292 24.31 -19.39 -6.23
C SER A 292 23.23 -18.49 -5.64
N SER A 293 23.59 -17.33 -5.08
CA SER A 293 22.63 -16.34 -4.58
C SER A 293 21.76 -15.74 -5.70
N SER A 294 22.36 -15.49 -6.88
CA SER A 294 21.62 -15.02 -8.05
C SER A 294 20.63 -16.08 -8.54
N ILE A 295 21.04 -17.33 -8.68
CA ILE A 295 20.16 -18.43 -9.09
C ILE A 295 19.01 -18.56 -8.08
N PHE A 296 19.30 -18.53 -6.78
CA PHE A 296 18.30 -18.67 -5.74
C PHE A 296 17.27 -17.51 -5.76
N ALA A 297 17.72 -16.26 -5.82
CA ALA A 297 16.84 -15.10 -5.88
C ALA A 297 15.98 -15.08 -7.16
N ILE A 298 16.57 -15.39 -8.33
CA ILE A 298 15.85 -15.46 -9.60
C ILE A 298 14.83 -16.61 -9.57
N TYR A 299 15.21 -17.79 -9.07
CA TYR A 299 14.31 -18.93 -8.93
C TYR A 299 13.09 -18.56 -8.06
N SER A 300 13.31 -17.99 -6.88
CA SER A 300 12.24 -17.57 -5.97
C SER A 300 11.33 -16.48 -6.58
N ASN A 301 11.90 -15.58 -7.38
CA ASN A 301 11.12 -14.60 -8.12
C ASN A 301 10.27 -15.24 -9.25
N MET A 302 10.78 -16.24 -9.95
CA MET A 302 10.09 -16.87 -11.08
C MET A 302 9.01 -17.85 -10.66
N TYR A 303 9.18 -18.49 -9.50
CA TYR A 303 8.26 -19.50 -8.97
C TYR A 303 7.57 -18.99 -7.70
N LEU A 304 7.64 -19.74 -6.62
CA LEU A 304 7.17 -19.36 -5.27
C LEU A 304 8.37 -19.35 -4.32
N PRO A 305 8.27 -18.64 -3.20
CA PRO A 305 9.29 -18.74 -2.14
C PRO A 305 9.56 -20.20 -1.77
N ALA A 306 10.83 -20.55 -1.60
CA ALA A 306 11.21 -21.91 -1.20
C ALA A 306 10.69 -22.23 0.22
N TRP A 307 10.73 -21.21 1.10
CA TRP A 307 10.14 -21.22 2.43
C TRP A 307 9.03 -20.19 2.49
N ASP A 308 7.79 -20.65 2.60
CA ASP A 308 6.63 -19.77 2.67
C ASP A 308 6.39 -19.35 4.13
N PHE A 309 6.63 -18.06 4.43
CA PHE A 309 6.40 -17.48 5.76
C PHE A 309 5.07 -16.73 5.85
N LEU A 310 4.31 -16.68 4.76
CA LEU A 310 3.03 -15.99 4.70
C LEU A 310 1.93 -16.75 5.47
N PRO A 311 0.88 -16.07 5.92
CA PRO A 311 -0.24 -16.70 6.61
C PRO A 311 -0.90 -17.82 5.79
N TYR A 312 -0.84 -17.70 4.47
CA TYR A 312 -1.47 -18.61 3.50
C TYR A 312 -0.53 -19.74 3.03
N LYS A 313 0.49 -20.10 3.82
CA LYS A 313 1.38 -21.22 3.48
C LYS A 313 0.65 -22.56 3.49
N ILE A 314 1.18 -23.50 2.73
CA ILE A 314 0.66 -24.88 2.68
C ILE A 314 0.61 -25.47 4.08
N GLY A 315 -0.54 -26.08 4.43
CA GLY A 315 -0.81 -26.69 5.72
C GLY A 315 -1.44 -25.74 6.76
N ASN A 316 -1.42 -24.44 6.57
CA ASN A 316 -2.05 -23.50 7.49
C ASN A 316 -3.58 -23.58 7.39
N ASN A 317 -4.23 -23.56 8.55
CA ASN A 317 -5.67 -23.33 8.66
C ASN A 317 -5.91 -21.83 8.82
N VAL A 318 -6.28 -21.16 7.71
CA VAL A 318 -6.49 -19.72 7.66
C VAL A 318 -7.65 -19.28 8.55
N LYS A 319 -8.70 -20.12 8.67
CA LYS A 319 -9.82 -19.87 9.59
C LYS A 319 -9.34 -19.76 11.04
N GLN A 320 -8.46 -20.65 11.48
CA GLN A 320 -7.90 -20.60 12.84
C GLN A 320 -7.02 -19.35 13.06
N LEU A 321 -6.26 -18.91 12.05
CA LEU A 321 -5.44 -17.71 12.12
C LEU A 321 -6.26 -16.42 12.24
N MET A 322 -7.54 -16.44 11.85
CA MET A 322 -8.46 -15.32 11.99
C MET A 322 -9.11 -15.26 13.38
N ILE A 323 -9.08 -16.36 14.13
CA ILE A 323 -9.71 -16.42 15.46
C ILE A 323 -8.77 -15.78 16.49
N ARG A 324 -9.30 -14.82 17.25
CA ARG A 324 -8.56 -14.20 18.33
C ARG A 324 -8.29 -15.22 19.44
N PRO A 325 -7.03 -15.40 19.89
CA PRO A 325 -6.71 -16.29 21.01
C PRO A 325 -7.42 -15.85 22.29
N VAL A 326 -7.78 -16.81 23.12
CA VAL A 326 -8.37 -16.56 24.42
C VAL A 326 -7.39 -15.73 25.27
N GLY A 327 -7.87 -14.64 25.87
CA GLY A 327 -7.04 -13.72 26.65
C GLY A 327 -6.32 -12.63 25.84
N ALA A 328 -6.32 -12.68 24.49
CA ALA A 328 -5.79 -11.59 23.70
C ALA A 328 -6.72 -10.38 23.71
N ARG A 329 -6.16 -9.18 23.69
CA ARG A 329 -6.95 -7.92 23.74
C ARG A 329 -7.78 -7.73 22.49
N ALA A 330 -9.04 -7.31 22.67
CA ALA A 330 -9.95 -7.06 21.55
C ALA A 330 -9.76 -5.67 20.94
N VAL A 331 -9.38 -4.69 21.77
CA VAL A 331 -9.22 -3.27 21.39
C VAL A 331 -7.89 -2.74 21.91
N ASP A 332 -7.40 -1.69 21.27
CA ASP A 332 -6.21 -0.99 21.74
C ASP A 332 -6.46 -0.40 23.13
N SER A 333 -5.48 -0.51 24.02
CA SER A 333 -5.45 0.25 25.26
C SER A 333 -4.82 1.59 24.97
N ILE A 334 -5.64 2.65 24.99
CA ILE A 334 -5.21 4.00 24.65
C ILE A 334 -5.14 4.83 25.93
N GLU A 335 -4.00 5.47 26.17
CA GLU A 335 -3.87 6.56 27.11
C GLU A 335 -4.16 7.87 26.39
N THR A 336 -5.26 8.52 26.75
CA THR A 336 -5.63 9.82 26.20
C THR A 336 -5.20 10.91 27.15
N LYS A 337 -4.43 11.87 26.64
CA LYS A 337 -4.00 13.07 27.36
C LYS A 337 -4.56 14.30 26.68
N LEU A 338 -5.14 15.19 27.46
CA LEU A 338 -5.70 16.44 27.01
C LEU A 338 -4.67 17.55 27.22
N LEU A 339 -4.40 18.36 26.21
CA LEU A 339 -3.55 19.53 26.29
C LEU A 339 -4.42 20.76 26.49
N TYR A 340 -4.12 21.49 27.56
CA TYR A 340 -4.75 22.77 27.84
C TYR A 340 -3.69 23.86 27.98
N GLU A 341 -4.01 25.05 27.53
CA GLU A 341 -3.17 26.25 27.61
C GLU A 341 -3.73 27.23 28.62
N LYS A 342 -2.84 27.76 29.47
CA LYS A 342 -3.10 28.88 30.35
C LYS A 342 -1.92 29.84 30.35
N SER A 343 -2.17 31.12 30.03
CA SER A 343 -1.14 32.19 30.04
C SER A 343 0.10 31.85 29.19
N GLY A 344 -0.11 31.22 28.00
CA GLY A 344 0.98 30.85 27.07
C GLY A 344 1.75 29.58 27.47
N LYS A 345 1.35 28.87 28.50
CA LYS A 345 1.90 27.55 28.90
C LYS A 345 0.91 26.45 28.61
N VAL A 346 1.38 25.41 27.90
CA VAL A 346 0.60 24.22 27.61
C VAL A 346 0.95 23.14 28.64
N ASP A 347 -0.06 22.66 29.36
CA ASP A 347 0.05 21.55 30.30
C ASP A 347 -0.80 20.37 29.84
N THR A 348 -0.43 19.17 30.30
CA THR A 348 -1.03 17.90 29.88
C THR A 348 -1.81 17.28 31.04
N PHE A 349 -3.08 16.96 30.80
CA PHE A 349 -4.00 16.42 31.78
C PHE A 349 -4.56 15.07 31.35
N GLY A 350 -4.94 14.23 32.34
CA GLY A 350 -5.70 13.02 32.07
C GLY A 350 -7.19 13.33 31.79
N ILE A 351 -7.90 12.38 31.19
CA ILE A 351 -9.34 12.53 30.87
C ILE A 351 -10.18 12.84 32.13
N MET A 352 -9.78 12.35 33.30
CA MET A 352 -10.51 12.55 34.57
C MET A 352 -10.04 13.80 35.33
N ASP A 353 -8.84 14.30 35.06
CA ASP A 353 -8.18 15.35 35.86
C ASP A 353 -7.98 16.65 35.07
N TYR A 354 -8.73 16.87 33.99
CA TYR A 354 -8.61 18.09 33.22
C TYR A 354 -9.25 19.29 33.93
N PRO A 355 -8.68 20.51 33.78
CA PRO A 355 -9.20 21.71 34.42
C PRO A 355 -10.55 22.10 33.82
N ARG A 356 -11.52 22.43 34.70
CA ARG A 356 -12.87 22.84 34.31
C ARG A 356 -13.10 24.35 34.44
N THR A 357 -12.03 25.11 34.70
CA THR A 357 -12.11 26.57 34.87
C THR A 357 -11.89 27.26 33.53
N GLU A 358 -12.56 28.40 33.33
CA GLU A 358 -12.52 29.16 32.05
C GLU A 358 -11.14 29.72 31.69
N ASP A 359 -10.21 29.73 32.65
CA ASP A 359 -8.81 30.18 32.43
C ASP A 359 -7.98 29.23 31.58
N TRP A 360 -8.43 27.98 31.36
CA TRP A 360 -7.76 26.97 30.59
C TRP A 360 -8.46 26.76 29.27
N LYS A 361 -7.72 26.95 28.16
CA LYS A 361 -8.23 26.67 26.82
C LYS A 361 -7.75 25.32 26.35
N TYR A 362 -8.68 24.50 25.87
CA TYR A 362 -8.36 23.23 25.21
C TYR A 362 -7.54 23.51 23.93
N VAL A 363 -6.42 22.81 23.76
CA VAL A 363 -5.52 22.94 22.60
C VAL A 363 -5.63 21.72 21.71
N ASN A 364 -5.44 20.51 22.29
CA ASN A 364 -5.40 19.27 21.52
C ASN A 364 -5.58 18.03 22.41
N THR A 365 -5.79 16.88 21.79
CA THR A 365 -5.81 15.56 22.45
C THR A 365 -4.69 14.70 21.91
N ILE A 366 -3.87 14.13 22.80
CA ILE A 366 -2.84 13.16 22.44
C ILE A 366 -3.32 11.77 22.85
N ASN A 367 -3.47 10.90 21.86
CA ASN A 367 -3.79 9.49 22.07
C ASN A 367 -2.51 8.65 21.91
N LYS A 368 -2.11 7.96 22.97
CA LYS A 368 -0.98 7.04 22.97
C LYS A 368 -1.47 5.62 23.18
N VAL A 369 -1.23 4.74 22.21
CA VAL A 369 -1.52 3.31 22.39
C VAL A 369 -0.50 2.74 23.38
N ILE A 370 -0.98 2.32 24.56
CA ILE A 370 -0.15 1.69 25.60
C ILE A 370 0.05 0.20 25.29
N ALA A 371 -1.01 -0.44 24.84
CA ALA A 371 -0.96 -1.83 24.44
C ALA A 371 -1.91 -2.07 23.26
N PRO A 372 -1.36 -2.54 22.12
CA PRO A 372 -2.15 -2.76 20.92
C PRO A 372 -3.12 -3.92 21.08
N ALA A 373 -4.24 -3.86 20.37
CA ALA A 373 -5.13 -4.99 20.18
C ALA A 373 -4.42 -6.13 19.44
N TRP A 374 -4.89 -7.34 19.67
CA TRP A 374 -4.47 -8.44 18.84
C TRP A 374 -4.94 -8.23 17.40
N LYS A 375 -4.02 -8.31 16.47
CA LYS A 375 -4.31 -8.25 15.04
C LYS A 375 -4.08 -9.63 14.42
N SER A 376 -5.07 -10.12 13.67
CA SER A 376 -4.89 -11.34 12.89
C SER A 376 -3.72 -11.17 11.91
N SER A 377 -2.97 -12.24 11.67
CA SER A 377 -2.01 -12.28 10.56
C SER A 377 -2.68 -12.32 9.19
N VAL A 378 -3.99 -12.59 9.18
CA VAL A 378 -4.85 -12.60 8.00
C VAL A 378 -5.70 -11.34 8.01
N HIS A 379 -5.24 -10.29 7.31
CA HIS A 379 -5.94 -9.02 7.21
C HIS A 379 -6.68 -8.93 5.87
N GLY A 380 -7.84 -8.26 5.88
CA GLY A 380 -8.58 -7.91 4.66
C GLY A 380 -8.98 -9.11 3.80
N PHE A 381 -9.18 -10.30 4.39
CA PHE A 381 -9.56 -11.50 3.65
C PHE A 381 -11.01 -11.40 3.19
N GLU A 382 -11.25 -10.50 2.22
CA GLU A 382 -12.54 -10.21 1.64
C GLU A 382 -12.47 -10.31 0.11
N PHE A 383 -13.57 -10.79 -0.48
CA PHE A 383 -13.71 -10.94 -1.92
C PHE A 383 -15.08 -10.40 -2.31
N SER A 384 -15.12 -9.43 -3.20
CA SER A 384 -16.36 -8.91 -3.74
C SER A 384 -16.92 -9.91 -4.74
N THR A 385 -18.07 -10.48 -4.42
CA THR A 385 -18.77 -11.45 -5.29
C THR A 385 -19.62 -10.70 -6.30
N ARG A 386 -19.66 -11.17 -7.53
CA ARG A 386 -20.63 -10.70 -8.51
C ARG A 386 -22.00 -11.29 -8.17
N SER A 387 -22.85 -10.49 -7.56
CA SER A 387 -24.21 -10.91 -7.18
C SER A 387 -25.07 -11.36 -8.38
N GLU A 388 -24.75 -10.85 -9.57
CA GLU A 388 -25.46 -11.18 -10.82
C GLU A 388 -25.17 -12.59 -11.33
N ILE A 389 -24.03 -13.20 -10.92
CA ILE A 389 -23.57 -14.47 -11.47
C ILE A 389 -23.58 -15.58 -10.42
N ASN A 390 -23.27 -15.25 -9.19
CA ASN A 390 -23.21 -16.24 -8.12
C ASN A 390 -23.36 -15.60 -6.74
N ASN A 391 -24.35 -16.05 -5.97
CA ASN A 391 -24.60 -15.58 -4.61
C ASN A 391 -23.71 -16.26 -3.56
N GLU A 392 -22.77 -17.12 -3.96
CA GLU A 392 -21.88 -17.81 -3.03
C GLU A 392 -20.77 -16.87 -2.53
N ASN A 393 -20.66 -16.73 -1.22
CA ASN A 393 -19.56 -16.00 -0.60
C ASN A 393 -18.26 -16.82 -0.71
N ILE A 394 -17.32 -16.33 -1.51
CA ILE A 394 -16.01 -16.98 -1.75
C ILE A 394 -15.27 -17.22 -0.43
N LYS A 395 -15.24 -16.24 0.46
CA LYS A 395 -14.61 -16.34 1.77
C LYS A 395 -15.20 -17.51 2.58
N ASP A 396 -16.53 -17.57 2.64
CA ASP A 396 -17.21 -18.63 3.39
C ASP A 396 -16.96 -20.00 2.76
N THR A 397 -16.96 -20.09 1.44
CA THR A 397 -16.64 -21.33 0.73
C THR A 397 -15.20 -21.77 1.00
N LEU A 398 -14.22 -20.87 0.94
CA LEU A 398 -12.82 -21.20 1.24
C LEU A 398 -12.61 -21.66 2.68
N LEU A 399 -13.33 -21.04 3.64
CA LEU A 399 -13.13 -21.29 5.07
C LEU A 399 -13.94 -22.48 5.60
N ASN A 400 -15.09 -22.81 4.98
CA ASN A 400 -16.07 -23.73 5.57
C ASN A 400 -16.45 -24.90 4.66
N SER A 401 -16.20 -24.83 3.35
CA SER A 401 -16.63 -25.89 2.43
C SER A 401 -15.88 -27.21 2.66
N SER A 402 -16.62 -28.30 2.80
CA SER A 402 -16.08 -29.67 2.83
C SER A 402 -15.57 -30.11 1.45
N LYS A 403 -15.98 -29.42 0.38
CA LYS A 403 -15.46 -29.65 -0.98
C LYS A 403 -14.11 -28.96 -1.15
N TYR A 404 -13.31 -29.52 -2.03
CA TYR A 404 -12.08 -28.85 -2.46
C TYR A 404 -12.42 -27.60 -3.29
N THR A 405 -11.65 -26.57 -3.10
CA THR A 405 -11.82 -25.27 -3.79
C THR A 405 -10.51 -24.86 -4.43
N ILE A 406 -10.54 -24.58 -5.72
CA ILE A 406 -9.44 -23.93 -6.42
C ILE A 406 -9.68 -22.42 -6.37
N LEU A 407 -8.67 -21.68 -5.89
CA LEU A 407 -8.60 -20.23 -5.95
C LEU A 407 -7.51 -19.84 -6.94
N LEU A 408 -7.92 -19.28 -8.07
CA LEU A 408 -7.04 -18.62 -9.03
C LEU A 408 -6.89 -17.16 -8.63
N VAL A 409 -5.67 -16.71 -8.43
CA VAL A 409 -5.34 -15.35 -8.02
C VAL A 409 -4.53 -14.67 -9.11
N SER A 410 -5.01 -13.56 -9.64
CA SER A 410 -4.24 -12.70 -10.55
C SER A 410 -4.34 -11.25 -10.07
N THR A 411 -3.25 -10.69 -9.56
CA THR A 411 -3.24 -9.31 -9.06
C THR A 411 -3.62 -8.32 -10.14
N HIS A 412 -2.93 -8.37 -11.27
CA HIS A 412 -3.21 -7.54 -12.45
C HIS A 412 -3.20 -8.42 -13.69
N LEU A 413 -4.27 -8.38 -14.46
CA LEU A 413 -4.42 -9.23 -15.66
C LEU A 413 -3.47 -8.81 -16.78
N ASP A 414 -3.28 -7.51 -16.98
CA ASP A 414 -2.35 -6.92 -17.96
C ASP A 414 -0.87 -7.25 -17.69
N LYS A 415 -0.51 -7.51 -16.42
CA LYS A 415 0.84 -7.87 -15.98
C LYS A 415 0.98 -9.36 -15.66
N SER A 416 -0.01 -10.15 -16.04
CA SER A 416 0.00 -11.59 -15.78
C SER A 416 0.90 -12.35 -16.76
N TYR A 417 1.37 -13.53 -16.35
CA TYR A 417 2.21 -14.37 -17.21
C TYR A 417 1.35 -15.04 -18.29
N GLU A 418 1.38 -14.49 -19.49
CA GLU A 418 0.52 -14.85 -20.63
C GLU A 418 0.50 -16.36 -20.93
N LYS A 419 1.68 -17.00 -20.97
CA LYS A 419 1.82 -18.44 -21.30
C LYS A 419 1.12 -19.39 -20.33
N SER A 420 0.67 -18.89 -19.17
CA SER A 420 -0.06 -19.71 -18.18
C SER A 420 -1.54 -19.88 -18.52
N TRP A 421 -2.15 -18.94 -19.25
CA TRP A 421 -3.60 -18.87 -19.43
C TRP A 421 -4.17 -20.06 -20.20
N ALA A 422 -3.44 -20.56 -21.22
CA ALA A 422 -3.85 -21.76 -21.93
C ALA A 422 -3.96 -22.99 -21.01
N LYS A 423 -3.00 -23.15 -20.08
CA LYS A 423 -3.04 -24.23 -19.09
C LYS A 423 -4.13 -24.03 -18.04
N ILE A 424 -4.37 -22.78 -17.61
CA ILE A 424 -5.43 -22.44 -16.66
C ILE A 424 -6.81 -22.68 -17.28
N LYS A 425 -7.02 -22.30 -18.55
CA LYS A 425 -8.25 -22.59 -19.30
C LYS A 425 -8.51 -24.08 -19.40
N ALA A 426 -7.49 -24.87 -19.75
CA ALA A 426 -7.60 -26.34 -19.81
C ALA A 426 -7.94 -26.94 -18.43
N LEU A 427 -7.28 -26.47 -17.36
CA LEU A 427 -7.52 -26.89 -16.00
C LEU A 427 -8.97 -26.58 -15.56
N ALA A 428 -9.43 -25.35 -15.77
CA ALA A 428 -10.77 -24.92 -15.39
C ALA A 428 -11.85 -25.74 -16.12
N ASN A 429 -11.68 -26.01 -17.42
CA ASN A 429 -12.61 -26.86 -18.17
C ASN A 429 -12.62 -28.30 -17.66
N GLY A 430 -11.47 -28.87 -17.34
CA GLY A 430 -11.41 -30.24 -16.85
C GLY A 430 -11.95 -30.41 -15.43
N LEU A 431 -11.92 -29.35 -14.62
CA LEU A 431 -12.48 -29.37 -13.27
C LEU A 431 -14.00 -29.25 -13.23
N LYS A 432 -14.66 -28.82 -14.32
CA LYS A 432 -16.14 -28.76 -14.39
C LYS A 432 -16.83 -30.12 -14.14
N THR A 433 -16.18 -31.22 -14.49
CA THR A 433 -16.68 -32.58 -14.26
C THR A 433 -16.33 -33.15 -12.88
N GLN A 434 -15.49 -32.43 -12.14
CA GLN A 434 -15.05 -32.81 -10.81
C GLN A 434 -15.87 -32.04 -9.75
N ASN A 435 -16.09 -32.66 -8.59
CA ASN A 435 -16.79 -32.00 -7.48
C ASN A 435 -15.86 -31.01 -6.75
N VAL A 436 -15.39 -29.98 -7.44
CA VAL A 436 -14.43 -28.97 -6.97
C VAL A 436 -14.97 -27.57 -7.30
N HIS A 437 -14.99 -26.66 -6.34
CA HIS A 437 -15.29 -25.26 -6.61
C HIS A 437 -14.10 -24.59 -7.30
N PHE A 438 -14.39 -23.68 -8.24
CA PHE A 438 -13.37 -22.90 -8.93
C PHE A 438 -13.74 -21.41 -8.87
N TYR A 439 -12.90 -20.61 -8.20
CA TYR A 439 -13.04 -19.16 -8.13
C TYR A 439 -11.80 -18.48 -8.68
N ALA A 440 -12.01 -17.38 -9.39
CA ALA A 440 -10.94 -16.51 -9.86
C ALA A 440 -11.11 -15.12 -9.25
N VAL A 441 -10.00 -14.54 -8.79
CA VAL A 441 -9.98 -13.23 -8.13
C VAL A 441 -8.88 -12.35 -8.72
N THR A 442 -9.16 -11.04 -8.83
CA THR A 442 -8.24 -10.05 -9.37
C THR A 442 -8.43 -8.68 -8.69
N ALA A 443 -7.41 -7.83 -8.73
CA ALA A 443 -7.51 -6.42 -8.38
C ALA A 443 -7.75 -5.52 -9.62
N THR A 444 -7.76 -6.09 -10.82
CA THR A 444 -8.16 -5.39 -12.04
C THR A 444 -9.65 -5.05 -11.96
N SER A 445 -10.06 -3.88 -12.49
CA SER A 445 -11.47 -3.51 -12.57
C SER A 445 -12.28 -4.57 -13.31
N LEU A 446 -13.55 -4.76 -12.91
CA LEU A 446 -14.38 -5.84 -13.46
C LEU A 446 -14.61 -5.67 -14.98
N ASP A 447 -14.72 -4.44 -15.47
CA ASP A 447 -14.88 -4.16 -16.91
C ASP A 447 -13.66 -4.64 -17.72
N ASN A 448 -12.45 -4.31 -17.24
CA ASN A 448 -11.22 -4.77 -17.86
C ASN A 448 -11.03 -6.29 -17.72
N ALA A 449 -11.52 -6.88 -16.63
CA ALA A 449 -11.50 -8.32 -16.45
C ALA A 449 -12.43 -9.03 -17.44
N ASP A 450 -13.60 -8.46 -17.75
CA ASP A 450 -14.54 -8.99 -18.74
C ASP A 450 -13.99 -8.90 -20.17
N ALA A 451 -13.35 -7.79 -20.50
CA ALA A 451 -12.62 -7.68 -21.76
C ALA A 451 -11.55 -8.77 -21.89
N PHE A 452 -10.76 -8.99 -20.81
CA PHE A 452 -9.74 -10.03 -20.78
C PHE A 452 -10.33 -11.45 -20.88
N ILE A 453 -11.46 -11.74 -20.21
CA ILE A 453 -12.18 -13.02 -20.31
C ILE A 453 -12.58 -13.29 -21.76
N THR A 454 -13.11 -12.28 -22.42
CA THR A 454 -13.56 -12.37 -23.83
C THR A 454 -12.39 -12.63 -24.75
N GLU A 455 -11.31 -11.86 -24.61
CA GLU A 455 -10.08 -12.00 -25.41
C GLU A 455 -9.47 -13.41 -25.28
N MET A 456 -9.28 -13.86 -24.05
CA MET A 456 -8.69 -15.16 -23.74
C MET A 456 -9.68 -16.33 -23.82
N GLN A 457 -10.98 -16.03 -24.02
CA GLN A 457 -12.07 -17.02 -24.03
C GLN A 457 -12.03 -17.91 -22.77
N LEU A 458 -11.99 -17.30 -21.58
CA LEU A 458 -11.91 -18.03 -20.33
C LEU A 458 -13.28 -18.57 -19.91
N PRO A 459 -13.37 -19.80 -19.34
CA PRO A 459 -14.63 -20.44 -18.97
C PRO A 459 -15.12 -20.07 -17.56
N PHE A 460 -14.66 -18.97 -16.99
CA PHE A 460 -14.96 -18.49 -15.64
C PHE A 460 -14.90 -16.97 -15.59
N TYR A 461 -15.47 -16.39 -14.54
CA TYR A 461 -15.45 -14.95 -14.26
C TYR A 461 -14.48 -14.62 -13.13
N PHE A 462 -13.97 -13.37 -13.14
CA PHE A 462 -13.21 -12.84 -12.02
C PHE A 462 -14.10 -12.12 -11.02
N ASN A 463 -13.76 -12.26 -9.75
CA ASN A 463 -14.26 -11.48 -8.64
C ASN A 463 -13.19 -10.47 -8.23
N ASN A 464 -13.60 -9.34 -7.63
CA ASN A 464 -12.65 -8.31 -7.23
C ASN A 464 -12.14 -8.53 -5.80
N SER A 465 -10.90 -8.12 -5.55
CA SER A 465 -10.31 -8.12 -4.22
C SER A 465 -9.13 -7.16 -4.16
N ASP A 466 -8.75 -6.78 -2.93
CA ASP A 466 -7.63 -5.88 -2.68
C ASP A 466 -6.30 -6.42 -3.20
N GLU A 467 -5.52 -5.56 -3.85
CA GLU A 467 -4.22 -5.91 -4.43
C GLU A 467 -3.22 -6.39 -3.39
N THR A 468 -3.20 -5.77 -2.21
CA THR A 468 -2.28 -6.09 -1.10
C THR A 468 -2.60 -7.47 -0.54
N LEU A 469 -3.90 -7.77 -0.40
CA LEU A 469 -4.36 -9.10 -0.04
C LEU A 469 -3.87 -10.14 -1.06
N LEU A 470 -4.16 -9.92 -2.35
CA LEU A 470 -3.82 -10.88 -3.41
C LEU A 470 -2.31 -11.15 -3.49
N LYS A 471 -1.48 -10.11 -3.33
CA LYS A 471 -0.02 -10.23 -3.22
C LYS A 471 0.43 -11.04 -2.01
N THR A 472 -0.34 -11.00 -0.91
CA THR A 472 -0.04 -11.77 0.31
C THR A 472 -0.51 -13.22 0.20
N VAL A 473 -1.62 -13.46 -0.48
CA VAL A 473 -2.19 -14.80 -0.69
C VAL A 473 -1.24 -15.67 -1.51
N VAL A 474 -0.71 -15.13 -2.62
CA VAL A 474 0.25 -15.86 -3.46
C VAL A 474 1.25 -14.93 -4.15
N ARG A 475 2.55 -15.26 -4.09
CA ARG A 475 3.64 -14.50 -4.73
C ARG A 475 3.79 -14.83 -6.24
N SER A 476 2.69 -15.01 -6.95
CA SER A 476 2.69 -15.31 -8.39
C SER A 476 1.52 -14.63 -9.10
N ASN A 477 1.72 -14.14 -10.30
CA ASN A 477 0.68 -13.53 -11.10
C ASN A 477 0.63 -14.18 -12.52
N PRO A 478 -0.38 -15.05 -12.80
CA PRO A 478 -1.33 -15.62 -11.84
C PRO A 478 -0.71 -16.68 -10.93
N GLY A 479 -1.42 -17.02 -9.85
CA GLY A 479 -1.12 -18.13 -8.96
C GLY A 479 -2.35 -18.98 -8.72
N ILE A 480 -2.18 -20.26 -8.37
CA ILE A 480 -3.28 -21.17 -8.08
C ILE A 480 -3.09 -21.77 -6.68
N MET A 481 -4.18 -21.89 -5.96
CA MET A 481 -4.21 -22.52 -4.65
C MET A 481 -5.32 -23.57 -4.59
N LEU A 482 -5.08 -24.66 -3.87
CA LEU A 482 -6.08 -25.66 -3.53
C LEU A 482 -6.41 -25.56 -2.04
N TRP A 483 -7.70 -25.44 -1.73
CA TRP A 483 -8.22 -25.26 -0.38
C TRP A 483 -9.18 -26.37 0.00
N LYS A 484 -9.30 -26.63 1.30
CA LYS A 484 -10.36 -27.43 1.90
C LYS A 484 -10.56 -27.03 3.36
N GLU A 485 -11.79 -26.70 3.77
CA GLU A 485 -12.15 -26.39 5.17
C GLU A 485 -11.22 -25.34 5.84
N GLY A 486 -10.89 -24.29 5.10
CA GLY A 486 -9.99 -23.24 5.58
C GLY A 486 -8.50 -23.60 5.55
N VAL A 487 -8.13 -24.81 5.16
CA VAL A 487 -6.74 -25.25 5.05
C VAL A 487 -6.22 -25.10 3.64
N VAL A 488 -5.05 -24.49 3.51
CA VAL A 488 -4.31 -24.43 2.23
C VAL A 488 -3.66 -25.78 1.99
N ILE A 489 -4.12 -26.49 0.98
CA ILE A 489 -3.67 -27.86 0.66
C ILE A 489 -2.41 -27.84 -0.21
N ASP A 490 -2.39 -26.98 -1.24
CA ASP A 490 -1.25 -26.82 -2.15
C ASP A 490 -1.29 -25.46 -2.85
N LYS A 491 -0.13 -25.02 -3.40
CA LYS A 491 0.05 -23.75 -4.12
C LYS A 491 0.95 -23.92 -5.32
N TRP A 492 0.63 -23.21 -6.42
CA TRP A 492 1.41 -23.25 -7.66
C TRP A 492 1.57 -21.87 -8.26
N SER A 493 2.76 -21.65 -8.80
CA SER A 493 3.05 -20.43 -9.55
C SER A 493 2.52 -20.51 -10.99
N CYS A 494 2.49 -19.37 -11.67
CA CYS A 494 2.15 -19.26 -13.08
C CYS A 494 3.02 -20.16 -14.00
N ARG A 495 4.22 -20.53 -13.55
CA ARG A 495 5.15 -21.39 -14.31
C ARG A 495 4.99 -22.88 -14.01
N SER A 496 4.27 -23.22 -12.95
CA SER A 496 4.09 -24.59 -12.44
C SER A 496 2.61 -24.99 -12.32
N ILE A 497 1.76 -24.51 -13.22
CA ILE A 497 0.32 -24.84 -13.24
C ILE A 497 0.14 -26.35 -13.21
N PRO A 498 -0.65 -26.92 -12.26
CA PRO A 498 -0.84 -28.35 -12.13
C PRO A 498 -1.70 -28.92 -13.26
N SER A 499 -1.47 -30.17 -13.63
CA SER A 499 -2.41 -30.92 -14.46
C SER A 499 -3.64 -31.34 -13.66
N ILE A 500 -4.74 -31.65 -14.34
CA ILE A 500 -5.97 -32.18 -13.73
C ILE A 500 -5.66 -33.45 -12.94
N ASP A 501 -4.90 -34.37 -13.52
CA ASP A 501 -4.53 -35.64 -12.87
C ASP A 501 -3.77 -35.42 -11.56
N LYS A 502 -2.89 -34.38 -11.51
CA LYS A 502 -2.19 -34.02 -10.26
C LYS A 502 -3.16 -33.58 -9.19
N ILE A 503 -4.14 -32.75 -9.53
CA ILE A 503 -5.17 -32.30 -8.58
C ILE A 503 -6.03 -33.47 -8.11
N VAL A 504 -6.53 -34.29 -9.04
CA VAL A 504 -7.34 -35.49 -8.72
C VAL A 504 -6.56 -36.45 -7.81
N LYS A 505 -5.27 -36.66 -8.08
CA LYS A 505 -4.41 -37.49 -7.24
C LYS A 505 -4.21 -36.91 -5.83
N ILE A 506 -4.14 -35.60 -5.65
CA ILE A 506 -4.07 -34.96 -4.33
C ILE A 506 -5.39 -35.15 -3.58
N ILE A 507 -6.51 -34.99 -4.28
CA ILE A 507 -7.86 -35.14 -3.73
C ILE A 507 -8.10 -36.60 -3.29
N SER A 508 -7.74 -37.60 -4.11
CA SER A 508 -7.93 -39.00 -3.80
C SER A 508 -7.07 -39.48 -2.62
N LYS A 509 -5.77 -39.13 -2.61
CA LYS A 509 -4.86 -39.51 -1.51
C LYS A 509 -5.27 -39.03 -0.12
N LYS A 510 -6.06 -37.94 -0.03
CA LYS A 510 -6.55 -37.42 1.26
C LYS A 510 -7.95 -37.87 1.62
N LYS A 511 -8.62 -38.68 0.77
CA LYS A 511 -9.84 -39.41 1.15
C LYS A 511 -9.54 -40.68 1.94
N ASP A 512 -8.32 -41.22 1.79
CA ASP A 512 -7.89 -42.50 2.40
C ASP A 512 -7.14 -42.30 3.74
N LYS A 513 -7.08 -41.05 4.25
CA LYS A 513 -6.57 -40.70 5.57
C LYS A 513 -7.66 -39.98 6.39
#